data_e316ef88a550d0f92776f5fd29651151
#
_entry.id   e316ef88a550d0f92776f5fd29651151
#
_cell.length_a   1.000
_cell.length_b   1.000
_cell.length_c   1.000
_cell.angle_alpha   90.00
_cell.angle_beta   90.00
_cell.angle_gamma   90.00
#
_symmetry.space_group_name_H-M   'P 1'
#
loop_
_entity.id
_entity.type
_entity.pdbx_description
1 polymer ?
#
loop_
_entity_poly.entity_id
_entity_poly.type
_entity_poly.pdbx_seq_one_letter_code
_entity_poly.pdbx_strand_id
1 'polypeptide(L)'
;VIEGIVGSVIGAVIIGVGVYLRRWVKRGEPLAVTGEVLVPKAWEMALPSDDALPQHVPQDERTYVTMYRLLRQRGAADFKATTARLLVENRTEQPLTITNIKVHKQQVGEPFSAVWVRYPPAGAAGAVVLDFLLDEHIPEAWAAAYEDSIGRLTRSGSRPYFDDNFITLSPGESQSLLITGRAESVRCSWWLKIEIFQGGKRRDVNVVPEGGALLTSGAPAGGFGRQLEWSWYVGEDASFVPPPWLT
;
A
#
# COMPACT_ATOMS: atom_id res chain seq x y z
N VAL A 1 -37.55 -39.35 0.14
CA VAL A 1 -36.73 -38.61 -0.82
C VAL A 1 -36.14 -37.42 -0.06
N ILE A 2 -34.87 -37.51 0.30
CA ILE A 2 -34.11 -36.47 1.00
C ILE A 2 -33.14 -35.96 -0.03
N GLU A 3 -33.35 -34.75 -0.51
CA GLU A 3 -32.38 -34.06 -1.34
C GLU A 3 -31.52 -33.18 -0.47
N GLY A 4 -30.23 -33.49 -0.50
CA GLY A 4 -29.21 -32.78 0.25
C GLY A 4 -28.94 -31.42 -0.33
N ILE A 5 -28.84 -30.47 0.55
CA ILE A 5 -28.32 -29.12 0.27
C ILE A 5 -26.82 -29.23 0.07
N VAL A 6 -26.36 -29.14 -1.16
CA VAL A 6 -24.94 -28.98 -1.48
C VAL A 6 -24.60 -27.52 -1.28
N GLY A 7 -23.97 -27.25 -0.15
CA GLY A 7 -23.37 -25.94 0.11
C GLY A 7 -22.21 -25.68 -0.87
N SER A 8 -22.42 -24.76 -1.78
CA SER A 8 -21.40 -24.29 -2.71
C SER A 8 -20.36 -23.51 -1.94
N VAL A 9 -19.26 -24.15 -1.58
CA VAL A 9 -18.03 -23.48 -1.15
C VAL A 9 -17.41 -22.91 -2.43
N ILE A 10 -17.66 -21.63 -2.68
CA ILE A 10 -16.91 -20.89 -3.69
C ILE A 10 -15.50 -20.70 -3.13
N GLY A 11 -14.64 -21.66 -3.43
CA GLY A 11 -13.22 -21.53 -3.27
C GLY A 11 -12.73 -20.46 -4.24
N ALA A 12 -12.48 -19.25 -3.73
CA ALA A 12 -11.72 -18.26 -4.46
C ALA A 12 -10.35 -18.84 -4.72
N VAL A 13 -10.11 -19.34 -5.91
CA VAL A 13 -8.77 -19.68 -6.38
C VAL A 13 -8.01 -18.37 -6.50
N ILE A 14 -7.35 -18.00 -5.43
CA ILE A 14 -6.29 -16.99 -5.46
C ILE A 14 -5.16 -17.64 -6.24
N ILE A 15 -5.07 -17.35 -7.53
CA ILE A 15 -3.85 -17.60 -8.28
C ILE A 15 -2.79 -16.68 -7.68
N GLY A 16 -2.14 -17.22 -6.64
CA GLY A 16 -1.16 -16.50 -5.87
C GLY A 16 0.18 -16.48 -6.59
N VAL A 17 0.58 -15.34 -7.05
CA VAL A 17 1.98 -14.97 -6.96
C VAL A 17 2.24 -14.88 -5.46
N GLY A 18 3.12 -15.74 -4.93
CA GLY A 18 3.34 -15.88 -3.48
C GLY A 18 3.76 -14.55 -2.86
N VAL A 19 2.79 -13.84 -2.33
CA VAL A 19 3.02 -12.64 -1.55
C VAL A 19 3.32 -13.12 -0.14
N TYR A 20 4.58 -13.07 0.24
CA TYR A 20 4.97 -13.37 1.62
C TYR A 20 4.42 -12.27 2.51
N LEU A 21 3.39 -12.58 3.29
CA LEU A 21 2.95 -11.75 4.40
C LEU A 21 4.13 -11.61 5.37
N ARG A 22 4.67 -10.40 5.47
CA ARG A 22 5.82 -10.10 6.33
C ARG A 22 5.34 -9.56 7.65
N ARG A 23 5.96 -10.04 8.73
CA ARG A 23 5.64 -9.57 10.07
C ARG A 23 6.16 -8.15 10.29
N TRP A 24 5.25 -7.22 10.58
CA TRP A 24 5.57 -5.81 10.76
C TRP A 24 5.67 -5.36 12.23
N VAL A 25 5.46 -6.28 13.16
CA VAL A 25 5.51 -6.00 14.60
C VAL A 25 6.38 -7.04 15.31
N LYS A 26 7.09 -6.62 16.35
CA LYS A 26 7.99 -7.47 17.15
C LYS A 26 7.24 -8.59 17.87
N ARG A 27 7.93 -9.72 18.18
CA ARG A 27 7.38 -10.78 19.00
C ARG A 27 7.06 -10.26 20.42
N GLY A 28 5.94 -10.71 20.98
CA GLY A 28 5.52 -10.33 22.33
C GLY A 28 4.56 -9.15 22.42
N GLU A 29 4.31 -8.44 21.31
CA GLU A 29 3.28 -7.40 21.28
C GLU A 29 1.87 -8.03 21.33
N PRO A 30 0.91 -7.38 22.04
CA PRO A 30 -0.46 -7.86 22.17
C PRO A 30 -1.21 -7.89 20.83
N LEU A 31 -0.86 -7.00 19.92
CA LEU A 31 -1.36 -6.96 18.56
C LEU A 31 -0.28 -7.50 17.61
N ALA A 32 -0.57 -8.59 16.92
CA ALA A 32 0.26 -9.00 15.81
C ALA A 32 -0.17 -8.27 14.54
N VAL A 33 0.78 -7.77 13.80
CA VAL A 33 0.53 -7.16 12.50
C VAL A 33 1.41 -7.84 11.47
N THR A 34 0.76 -8.42 10.46
CA THR A 34 1.38 -8.84 9.23
C THR A 34 0.93 -7.92 8.12
N GLY A 35 1.85 -7.54 7.26
CA GLY A 35 1.52 -6.59 6.21
C GLY A 35 2.28 -6.85 4.93
N GLU A 36 1.76 -6.28 3.86
CA GLU A 36 2.37 -6.26 2.55
C GLU A 36 2.10 -4.93 1.87
N VAL A 37 3.07 -4.42 1.15
CA VAL A 37 2.80 -3.36 0.18
C VAL A 37 2.09 -4.01 -0.98
N LEU A 38 0.89 -3.54 -1.29
CA LEU A 38 0.17 -4.05 -2.45
C LEU A 38 0.90 -3.60 -3.71
N VAL A 39 1.27 -4.58 -4.53
CA VAL A 39 1.67 -4.29 -5.91
C VAL A 39 0.37 -4.17 -6.69
N PRO A 40 -0.04 -2.95 -7.06
CA PRO A 40 -1.27 -2.79 -7.83
C PRO A 40 -1.07 -3.42 -9.21
N LYS A 41 -2.18 -3.88 -9.82
CA LYS A 41 -2.14 -4.38 -11.21
C LYS A 41 -1.74 -3.28 -12.20
N ALA A 42 -1.88 -2.04 -11.81
CA ALA A 42 -1.31 -0.86 -12.43
C ALA A 42 -0.50 -0.13 -11.38
N TRP A 43 0.68 0.31 -11.73
CA TRP A 43 1.49 1.10 -10.81
C TRP A 43 2.19 2.24 -11.54
N GLU A 44 2.41 3.28 -10.78
CA GLU A 44 3.20 4.43 -11.18
C GLU A 44 4.27 4.68 -10.13
N MET A 45 5.49 4.94 -10.56
CA MET A 45 6.63 5.18 -9.69
C MET A 45 7.42 6.40 -10.12
N ALA A 46 7.89 7.16 -9.13
CA ALA A 46 8.82 8.25 -9.32
C ALA A 46 10.22 7.81 -8.87
N LEU A 47 11.23 8.04 -9.69
CA LEU A 47 12.61 7.65 -9.44
C LEU A 47 13.47 8.86 -9.10
N PRO A 48 14.45 8.69 -8.19
CA PRO A 48 15.36 9.77 -7.77
C PRO A 48 16.35 10.18 -8.87
N SER A 49 16.71 9.28 -9.80
CA SER A 49 17.66 9.50 -10.90
C SER A 49 17.43 8.51 -12.03
N ASP A 50 18.04 8.77 -13.20
CA ASP A 50 18.07 7.82 -14.33
C ASP A 50 18.79 6.52 -13.97
N ASP A 51 19.79 6.57 -13.11
CA ASP A 51 20.57 5.39 -12.67
C ASP A 51 19.73 4.41 -11.85
N ALA A 52 18.58 4.85 -11.32
CA ALA A 52 17.65 3.96 -10.65
C ALA A 52 16.89 3.04 -11.63
N LEU A 53 16.89 3.34 -12.94
CA LEU A 53 16.37 2.42 -13.95
C LEU A 53 17.31 1.20 -14.09
N PRO A 54 16.76 -0.02 -14.12
CA PRO A 54 17.57 -1.19 -14.42
C PRO A 54 18.00 -1.17 -15.90
N GLN A 55 19.31 -1.26 -16.15
CA GLN A 55 19.85 -1.34 -17.51
C GLN A 55 19.56 -2.69 -18.17
N HIS A 56 19.44 -3.72 -17.37
CA HIS A 56 19.11 -5.07 -17.80
C HIS A 56 18.17 -5.73 -16.80
N VAL A 57 17.15 -6.40 -17.30
CA VAL A 57 16.20 -7.18 -16.49
C VAL A 57 16.23 -8.62 -17.01
N PRO A 58 16.61 -9.61 -16.19
CA PRO A 58 16.59 -11.01 -16.58
C PRO A 58 15.21 -11.42 -17.09
N GLN A 59 15.16 -12.33 -18.07
CA GLN A 59 13.92 -12.68 -18.76
C GLN A 59 12.87 -13.30 -17.82
N ASP A 60 13.30 -14.10 -16.85
CA ASP A 60 12.50 -14.73 -15.81
C ASP A 60 11.99 -13.72 -14.75
N GLU A 61 12.61 -12.56 -14.66
CA GLU A 61 12.23 -11.49 -13.74
C GLU A 61 11.32 -10.40 -14.35
N ARG A 62 10.91 -10.55 -15.62
CA ARG A 62 10.16 -9.54 -16.39
C ARG A 62 8.66 -9.48 -16.08
N THR A 63 8.23 -9.81 -14.85
CA THR A 63 6.85 -9.61 -14.45
C THR A 63 6.62 -8.19 -13.91
N TYR A 64 5.38 -7.70 -13.97
CA TYR A 64 5.04 -6.39 -13.38
C TYR A 64 5.33 -6.31 -11.89
N VAL A 65 5.18 -7.44 -11.16
CA VAL A 65 5.46 -7.54 -9.73
C VAL A 65 6.95 -7.45 -9.44
N THR A 66 7.76 -8.19 -10.21
CA THR A 66 9.21 -8.20 -10.02
C THR A 66 9.80 -6.84 -10.38
N MET A 67 9.33 -6.23 -11.47
CA MET A 67 9.76 -4.89 -11.86
C MET A 67 9.43 -3.84 -10.81
N TYR A 68 8.20 -3.84 -10.27
CA TYR A 68 7.82 -2.96 -9.17
C TYR A 68 8.76 -3.10 -7.97
N ARG A 69 9.05 -4.35 -7.54
CA ARG A 69 9.95 -4.62 -6.42
C ARG A 69 11.38 -4.16 -6.70
N LEU A 70 11.87 -4.42 -7.90
CA LEU A 70 13.22 -4.01 -8.32
C LEU A 70 13.37 -2.48 -8.28
N LEU A 71 12.40 -1.74 -8.80
CA LEU A 71 12.40 -0.28 -8.76
C LEU A 71 12.38 0.24 -7.31
N ARG A 72 11.55 -0.34 -6.43
CA ARG A 72 11.54 0.02 -5.00
C ARG A 72 12.89 -0.25 -4.31
N GLN A 73 13.54 -1.38 -4.59
CA GLN A 73 14.88 -1.69 -4.08
C GLN A 73 15.93 -0.68 -4.52
N ARG A 74 15.72 -0.05 -5.68
CA ARG A 74 16.56 1.02 -6.22
C ARG A 74 16.16 2.42 -5.76
N GLY A 75 15.28 2.52 -4.76
CA GLY A 75 14.87 3.77 -4.14
C GLY A 75 13.73 4.51 -4.82
N ALA A 76 13.04 3.89 -5.79
CA ALA A 76 11.83 4.47 -6.35
C ALA A 76 10.72 4.59 -5.31
N ALA A 77 9.96 5.67 -5.38
CA ALA A 77 8.75 5.92 -4.60
C ALA A 77 7.50 5.58 -5.40
N ASP A 78 6.44 5.10 -4.75
CA ASP A 78 5.14 5.04 -5.38
C ASP A 78 4.68 6.46 -5.71
N PHE A 79 4.21 6.67 -6.93
CA PHE A 79 3.77 7.99 -7.37
C PHE A 79 2.32 8.23 -6.91
N LYS A 80 2.13 9.34 -6.21
CA LYS A 80 0.89 9.82 -5.60
C LYS A 80 0.34 8.96 -4.47
N ALA A 81 0.45 7.64 -4.48
CA ALA A 81 -0.14 6.81 -3.45
C ALA A 81 0.60 5.49 -3.25
N THR A 82 0.86 5.14 -1.98
CA THR A 82 1.30 3.80 -1.56
C THR A 82 0.18 3.13 -0.79
N THR A 83 -0.23 1.94 -1.20
CA THR A 83 -1.22 1.14 -0.48
C THR A 83 -0.60 -0.09 0.14
N ALA A 84 -0.88 -0.32 1.42
CA ALA A 84 -0.48 -1.50 2.16
C ALA A 84 -1.73 -2.24 2.67
N ARG A 85 -1.70 -3.57 2.61
CA ARG A 85 -2.66 -4.43 3.31
C ARG A 85 -2.06 -4.83 4.65
N LEU A 86 -2.80 -4.63 5.71
CA LEU A 86 -2.48 -5.11 7.05
C LEU A 86 -3.47 -6.18 7.45
N LEU A 87 -2.98 -7.28 8.01
CA LEU A 87 -3.75 -8.21 8.82
C LEU A 87 -3.36 -7.97 10.27
N VAL A 88 -4.29 -7.45 11.05
CA VAL A 88 -4.13 -7.22 12.49
C VAL A 88 -4.81 -8.36 13.25
N GLU A 89 -4.15 -8.93 14.26
CA GLU A 89 -4.63 -10.07 15.04
C GLU A 89 -4.42 -9.80 16.53
N ASN A 90 -5.48 -9.96 17.33
CA ASN A 90 -5.38 -9.92 18.78
C ASN A 90 -4.83 -11.25 19.30
N ARG A 91 -3.60 -11.26 19.82
CA ARG A 91 -2.91 -12.46 20.37
C ARG A 91 -3.05 -12.63 21.87
N THR A 92 -3.94 -11.90 22.47
CA THR A 92 -4.15 -11.96 23.91
C THR A 92 -5.46 -12.65 24.26
N GLU A 93 -5.65 -12.97 25.54
CA GLU A 93 -6.88 -13.58 26.05
C GLU A 93 -7.97 -12.55 26.38
N GLN A 94 -7.70 -11.26 26.18
CA GLN A 94 -8.63 -10.18 26.47
C GLN A 94 -9.00 -9.41 25.19
N PRO A 95 -10.21 -8.86 25.09
CA PRO A 95 -10.55 -7.96 24.00
C PRO A 95 -9.55 -6.79 23.89
N LEU A 96 -9.24 -6.41 22.67
CA LEU A 96 -8.33 -5.32 22.34
C LEU A 96 -9.06 -4.35 21.40
N THR A 97 -8.99 -3.07 21.69
CA THR A 97 -9.58 -2.02 20.85
C THR A 97 -8.49 -1.19 20.21
N ILE A 98 -8.50 -1.07 18.89
CA ILE A 98 -7.71 -0.11 18.14
C ILE A 98 -8.47 1.21 18.18
N THR A 99 -7.89 2.20 18.82
CA THR A 99 -8.49 3.52 19.03
C THR A 99 -7.99 4.57 18.04
N ASN A 100 -6.83 4.32 17.41
CA ASN A 100 -6.31 5.18 16.36
C ASN A 100 -5.23 4.46 15.53
N ILE A 101 -5.06 4.91 14.29
CA ILE A 101 -3.91 4.58 13.43
C ILE A 101 -3.34 5.90 12.94
N LYS A 102 -2.06 6.12 13.20
CA LYS A 102 -1.34 7.35 12.84
C LYS A 102 -0.22 7.06 11.88
N VAL A 103 0.01 7.97 10.96
CA VAL A 103 1.22 7.97 10.12
C VAL A 103 2.35 8.67 10.89
N HIS A 104 3.49 8.00 10.98
CA HIS A 104 4.73 8.60 11.41
C HIS A 104 5.59 8.92 10.19
N LYS A 105 5.79 10.20 9.91
CA LYS A 105 6.65 10.67 8.82
C LYS A 105 8.11 10.68 9.31
N GLN A 106 8.96 9.91 8.64
CA GLN A 106 10.38 9.83 8.95
C GLN A 106 11.18 10.90 8.19
N GLN A 107 10.88 11.08 6.91
CA GLN A 107 11.49 12.09 6.06
C GLN A 107 10.42 12.70 5.15
N VAL A 108 10.45 14.01 5.03
CA VAL A 108 9.64 14.76 4.08
C VAL A 108 10.58 15.60 3.22
N GLY A 109 10.38 15.65 1.93
CA GLY A 109 11.20 16.41 1.01
C GLY A 109 10.47 16.68 -0.31
N GLU A 110 11.19 17.27 -1.23
CA GLU A 110 10.70 17.52 -2.58
C GLU A 110 10.37 16.20 -3.29
N PRO A 111 9.32 16.18 -4.14
CA PRO A 111 9.02 15.03 -4.99
C PRO A 111 10.19 14.64 -5.88
N PHE A 112 10.31 13.36 -6.19
CA PHE A 112 11.25 12.93 -7.22
C PHE A 112 10.81 13.48 -8.58
N SER A 113 11.76 14.01 -9.36
CA SER A 113 11.50 14.67 -10.63
C SER A 113 12.29 14.09 -11.82
N ALA A 114 13.18 13.11 -11.58
CA ALA A 114 14.03 12.59 -12.65
C ALA A 114 13.23 11.74 -13.65
N VAL A 115 12.65 10.64 -13.21
CA VAL A 115 11.92 9.70 -14.08
C VAL A 115 10.59 9.33 -13.47
N TRP A 116 9.55 9.36 -14.28
CA TRP A 116 8.28 8.71 -14.00
C TRP A 116 8.13 7.46 -14.83
N VAL A 117 7.80 6.34 -14.19
CA VAL A 117 7.55 5.06 -14.84
C VAL A 117 6.16 4.60 -14.49
N ARG A 118 5.40 4.14 -15.48
CA ARG A 118 4.08 3.54 -15.27
C ARG A 118 3.97 2.14 -15.86
N TYR A 119 3.09 1.36 -15.28
CA TYR A 119 2.51 0.14 -15.84
C TYR A 119 0.98 0.29 -15.86
N PRO A 120 0.33 0.14 -17.03
CA PRO A 120 -1.08 0.50 -17.22
C PRO A 120 -2.08 -0.39 -16.46
N PRO A 121 -3.30 0.08 -16.19
CA PRO A 121 -4.23 -0.47 -15.18
C PRO A 121 -5.00 -1.74 -15.57
N ALA A 122 -5.32 -2.55 -14.53
CA ALA A 122 -6.35 -3.58 -14.57
C ALA A 122 -6.98 -3.75 -13.17
N GLY A 123 -8.21 -3.34 -13.05
CA GLY A 123 -9.23 -3.50 -11.99
C GLY A 123 -8.91 -3.91 -10.55
N ALA A 124 -9.65 -3.35 -9.55
CA ALA A 124 -9.50 -3.56 -8.11
C ALA A 124 -10.77 -4.10 -7.42
N ALA A 125 -10.62 -4.70 -6.22
CA ALA A 125 -11.70 -5.25 -5.37
C ALA A 125 -11.62 -4.76 -3.93
N GLY A 126 -12.76 -4.68 -3.22
CA GLY A 126 -12.97 -3.92 -2.00
C GLY A 126 -12.48 -4.51 -0.67
N ALA A 127 -12.10 -3.61 0.24
CA ALA A 127 -11.86 -3.81 1.67
C ALA A 127 -12.09 -2.48 2.40
N VAL A 128 -12.08 -2.47 3.74
CA VAL A 128 -12.07 -1.20 4.50
C VAL A 128 -10.78 -0.47 4.20
N VAL A 129 -10.89 0.71 3.61
CA VAL A 129 -9.74 1.54 3.21
C VAL A 129 -9.64 2.73 4.14
N LEU A 130 -8.47 2.92 4.73
CA LEU A 130 -8.09 4.12 5.47
C LEU A 130 -7.10 4.94 4.63
N ASP A 131 -7.46 6.20 4.36
CA ASP A 131 -6.69 7.14 3.55
C ASP A 131 -6.04 8.21 4.43
N PHE A 132 -4.76 8.47 4.17
CA PHE A 132 -3.96 9.49 4.83
C PHE A 132 -3.36 10.44 3.80
N LEU A 133 -3.54 11.76 3.97
CA LEU A 133 -2.87 12.76 3.15
C LEU A 133 -1.53 13.13 3.79
N LEU A 134 -0.43 12.70 3.17
CA LEU A 134 0.93 12.85 3.70
C LEU A 134 1.44 14.30 3.63
N ASP A 135 0.81 15.16 2.85
CA ASP A 135 1.07 16.61 2.80
C ASP A 135 0.64 17.31 4.08
N GLU A 136 -0.35 16.80 4.80
CA GLU A 136 -0.81 17.33 6.07
C GLU A 136 0.29 17.25 7.14
N HIS A 137 0.37 18.23 8.04
CA HIS A 137 1.35 18.21 9.15
C HIS A 137 1.18 16.97 10.04
N ILE A 138 -0.06 16.66 10.38
CA ILE A 138 -0.47 15.46 11.13
C ILE A 138 -1.51 14.73 10.27
N PRO A 139 -1.10 13.73 9.46
CA PRO A 139 -2.05 12.97 8.66
C PRO A 139 -3.01 12.17 9.53
N GLU A 140 -4.31 12.36 9.31
CA GLU A 140 -5.38 11.64 9.99
C GLU A 140 -5.96 10.54 9.09
N ALA A 141 -6.46 9.46 9.73
CA ALA A 141 -7.12 8.36 9.04
C ALA A 141 -8.52 8.76 8.60
N TRP A 142 -8.80 8.73 7.31
CA TRP A 142 -10.14 8.94 6.75
C TRP A 142 -10.66 7.63 6.16
N ALA A 143 -11.95 7.33 6.37
CA ALA A 143 -12.58 6.29 5.61
C ALA A 143 -12.56 6.67 4.12
N ALA A 144 -12.29 5.70 3.25
CA ALA A 144 -12.26 5.94 1.83
C ALA A 144 -12.84 4.75 1.05
N ALA A 145 -13.26 5.01 -0.17
CA ALA A 145 -13.74 4.00 -1.11
C ALA A 145 -13.15 4.24 -2.50
N TYR A 146 -13.01 3.18 -3.28
CA TYR A 146 -12.65 3.28 -4.68
C TYR A 146 -13.91 3.58 -5.51
N GLU A 147 -13.85 4.60 -6.35
CA GLU A 147 -14.89 4.83 -7.37
C GLU A 147 -14.77 3.73 -8.43
N ASP A 148 -15.86 2.97 -8.63
CA ASP A 148 -15.88 1.72 -9.40
C ASP A 148 -15.41 1.84 -10.85
N SER A 149 -15.55 3.02 -11.48
CA SER A 149 -15.25 3.20 -12.90
C SER A 149 -13.81 3.58 -13.23
N ILE A 150 -13.08 4.19 -12.30
CA ILE A 150 -11.76 4.77 -12.57
C ILE A 150 -10.69 4.41 -11.52
N GLY A 151 -11.04 3.63 -10.49
CA GLY A 151 -10.12 3.25 -9.43
C GLY A 151 -9.60 4.41 -8.58
N ARG A 152 -10.28 5.58 -8.62
CA ARG A 152 -9.93 6.74 -7.83
C ARG A 152 -10.36 6.53 -6.38
N LEU A 153 -9.45 6.78 -5.45
CA LEU A 153 -9.75 6.74 -4.03
C LEU A 153 -10.40 8.06 -3.58
N THR A 154 -11.61 7.97 -3.03
CA THR A 154 -12.36 9.12 -2.53
C THR A 154 -12.63 8.97 -1.05
N ARG A 155 -12.31 10.00 -0.26
CA ARG A 155 -12.63 10.05 1.17
C ARG A 155 -14.14 10.06 1.36
N SER A 156 -14.61 9.29 2.35
CA SER A 156 -16.00 9.25 2.78
C SER A 156 -16.13 9.75 4.21
N GLY A 157 -17.26 10.39 4.53
CA GLY A 157 -17.51 10.95 5.85
C GLY A 157 -17.07 12.41 5.97
N SER A 158 -17.47 13.06 7.08
CA SER A 158 -17.22 14.46 7.39
C SER A 158 -16.12 14.68 8.42
N ARG A 159 -15.57 13.59 8.98
CA ARG A 159 -14.57 13.57 10.05
C ARG A 159 -13.57 12.44 9.86
N PRO A 160 -12.40 12.51 10.49
CA PRO A 160 -11.47 11.39 10.58
C PRO A 160 -12.17 10.13 11.11
N TYR A 161 -11.74 8.96 10.60
CA TYR A 161 -12.39 7.67 10.91
C TYR A 161 -12.46 7.37 12.41
N PHE A 162 -11.39 7.63 13.14
CA PHE A 162 -11.29 7.30 14.56
C PHE A 162 -11.89 8.34 15.51
N ASP A 163 -12.47 9.43 15.00
CA ASP A 163 -13.24 10.36 15.85
C ASP A 163 -14.56 9.73 16.30
N ASP A 164 -15.19 8.96 15.42
CA ASP A 164 -16.51 8.36 15.65
C ASP A 164 -16.46 6.82 15.66
N ASN A 165 -15.31 6.19 15.32
CA ASN A 165 -15.17 4.76 15.17
C ASN A 165 -13.98 4.20 15.96
N PHE A 166 -14.05 2.91 16.24
CA PHE A 166 -12.94 2.10 16.76
C PHE A 166 -13.08 0.68 16.24
N ILE A 167 -11.98 -0.08 16.29
CA ILE A 167 -11.96 -1.48 15.85
C ILE A 167 -11.69 -2.34 17.09
N THR A 168 -12.66 -3.15 17.50
CA THR A 168 -12.48 -4.09 18.60
C THR A 168 -12.27 -5.48 18.07
N LEU A 169 -11.23 -6.14 18.57
CA LEU A 169 -10.86 -7.51 18.25
C LEU A 169 -11.02 -8.38 19.50
N SER A 170 -11.84 -9.42 19.42
CA SER A 170 -11.92 -10.48 20.41
C SER A 170 -10.61 -11.27 20.48
N PRO A 171 -10.35 -12.06 21.53
CA PRO A 171 -9.21 -12.97 21.59
C PRO A 171 -9.09 -13.85 20.35
N GLY A 172 -7.94 -13.81 19.67
CA GLY A 172 -7.67 -14.57 18.43
C GLY A 172 -8.35 -14.02 17.17
N GLU A 173 -9.13 -12.95 17.27
CA GLU A 173 -9.78 -12.33 16.12
C GLU A 173 -8.78 -11.57 15.26
N SER A 174 -9.00 -11.62 13.94
CA SER A 174 -8.18 -10.91 12.94
C SER A 174 -9.05 -10.00 12.08
N GLN A 175 -8.48 -8.84 11.71
CA GLN A 175 -9.11 -7.87 10.81
C GLN A 175 -8.15 -7.48 9.69
N SER A 176 -8.64 -7.44 8.45
CA SER A 176 -7.90 -6.90 7.31
C SER A 176 -8.21 -5.43 7.10
N LEU A 177 -7.15 -4.64 6.97
CA LEU A 177 -7.21 -3.20 6.72
C LEU A 177 -6.40 -2.87 5.47
N LEU A 178 -6.92 -1.99 4.62
CA LEU A 178 -6.15 -1.33 3.57
C LEU A 178 -5.78 0.07 4.03
N ILE A 179 -4.51 0.37 4.00
CA ILE A 179 -3.96 1.67 4.40
C ILE A 179 -3.35 2.30 3.17
N THR A 180 -3.81 3.49 2.81
CA THR A 180 -3.27 4.26 1.69
C THR A 180 -2.69 5.57 2.20
N GLY A 181 -1.40 5.80 1.95
CA GLY A 181 -0.75 7.09 2.14
C GLY A 181 -0.65 7.81 0.81
N ARG A 182 -1.33 8.96 0.67
CA ARG A 182 -1.29 9.79 -0.53
C ARG A 182 -0.41 11.01 -0.32
N ALA A 183 0.34 11.40 -1.37
CA ALA A 183 1.11 12.63 -1.42
C ALA A 183 0.79 13.38 -2.71
N GLU A 184 0.54 14.67 -2.62
CA GLU A 184 0.26 15.53 -3.77
C GLU A 184 1.50 16.30 -4.21
N SER A 185 2.21 16.92 -3.27
CA SER A 185 3.31 17.85 -3.53
C SER A 185 4.58 17.54 -2.74
N VAL A 186 4.59 16.51 -1.90
CA VAL A 186 5.76 16.12 -1.12
C VAL A 186 6.22 14.69 -1.46
N ARG A 187 7.48 14.40 -1.17
CA ARG A 187 7.96 13.03 -1.02
C ARG A 187 8.01 12.71 0.47
N CYS A 188 7.43 11.60 0.87
CA CYS A 188 7.34 11.20 2.26
C CYS A 188 7.79 9.75 2.47
N SER A 189 8.75 9.54 3.36
CA SER A 189 9.09 8.25 3.93
C SER A 189 8.32 8.09 5.24
N TRP A 190 7.55 7.02 5.39
CA TRP A 190 6.59 6.90 6.48
C TRP A 190 6.33 5.45 6.92
N TRP A 191 5.82 5.30 8.15
CA TRP A 191 5.35 4.05 8.74
C TRP A 191 4.15 4.32 9.65
N LEU A 192 3.56 3.28 10.23
CA LEU A 192 2.33 3.41 11.00
C LEU A 192 2.57 3.18 12.50
N LYS A 193 1.83 3.91 13.31
CA LYS A 193 1.65 3.68 14.74
C LYS A 193 0.19 3.36 15.01
N ILE A 194 -0.09 2.21 15.62
CA ILE A 194 -1.43 1.79 16.02
C ILE A 194 -1.57 2.03 17.52
N GLU A 195 -2.55 2.83 17.91
CA GLU A 195 -2.91 3.05 19.30
C GLU A 195 -3.96 2.01 19.71
N ILE A 196 -3.67 1.28 20.78
CA ILE A 196 -4.55 0.24 21.31
C ILE A 196 -4.94 0.51 22.74
N PHE A 197 -6.16 0.09 23.10
CA PHE A 197 -6.66 0.07 24.47
C PHE A 197 -6.97 -1.38 24.88
N GLN A 198 -6.37 -1.82 25.99
CA GLN A 198 -6.55 -3.16 26.52
C GLN A 198 -6.34 -3.20 28.02
N GLY A 199 -7.23 -3.87 28.75
CA GLY A 199 -7.12 -4.02 30.21
C GLY A 199 -7.01 -2.68 30.96
N GLY A 200 -7.72 -1.64 30.52
CA GLY A 200 -7.68 -0.30 31.10
C GLY A 200 -6.44 0.53 30.74
N LYS A 201 -5.57 0.05 29.86
CA LYS A 201 -4.30 0.72 29.49
C LYS A 201 -4.25 1.04 27.99
N ARG A 202 -3.73 2.23 27.67
CA ARG A 202 -3.35 2.60 26.30
C ARG A 202 -1.92 2.18 26.03
N ARG A 203 -1.66 1.72 24.81
CA ARG A 203 -0.32 1.37 24.31
C ARG A 203 -0.21 1.75 22.83
N ASP A 204 1.01 2.01 22.39
CA ASP A 204 1.35 2.26 21.00
C ASP A 204 2.09 1.05 20.43
N VAL A 205 1.68 0.60 19.26
CA VAL A 205 2.34 -0.47 18.50
C VAL A 205 2.90 0.14 17.22
N ASN A 206 4.22 0.12 17.07
CA ASN A 206 4.88 0.59 15.86
C ASN A 206 4.83 -0.49 14.78
N VAL A 207 4.33 -0.11 13.61
CA VAL A 207 4.16 -1.00 12.45
C VAL A 207 5.11 -0.53 11.36
N VAL A 208 6.34 -1.06 11.42
CA VAL A 208 7.40 -0.74 10.45
C VAL A 208 7.53 -1.90 9.47
N PRO A 209 7.38 -1.66 8.16
CA PRO A 209 7.58 -2.69 7.16
C PRO A 209 8.98 -3.30 7.24
N GLU A 210 9.08 -4.60 7.00
CA GLU A 210 10.37 -5.25 6.82
C GLU A 210 11.04 -4.71 5.55
N GLY A 211 12.22 -4.15 5.69
CA GLY A 211 12.92 -3.42 4.59
C GLY A 211 12.81 -1.90 4.71
N GLY A 212 12.20 -1.38 5.79
CA GLY A 212 12.18 0.05 6.10
C GLY A 212 10.83 0.72 5.86
N ALA A 213 10.84 2.02 5.92
CA ALA A 213 9.64 2.84 5.76
C ALA A 213 9.03 2.73 4.35
N LEU A 214 7.74 2.97 4.27
CA LEU A 214 7.04 3.17 2.99
C LEU A 214 7.50 4.48 2.37
N LEU A 215 7.53 4.56 1.04
CA LEU A 215 7.98 5.75 0.32
C LEU A 215 6.96 6.14 -0.74
N THR A 216 6.40 7.32 -0.60
CA THR A 216 5.42 7.91 -1.53
C THR A 216 5.94 9.24 -2.02
N SER A 217 5.80 9.54 -3.32
CA SER A 217 6.18 10.81 -3.92
C SER A 217 4.98 11.45 -4.62
N GLY A 218 4.70 12.69 -4.30
CA GLY A 218 3.77 13.54 -5.03
C GLY A 218 4.30 13.95 -6.40
N ALA A 219 3.56 14.83 -7.07
CA ALA A 219 3.93 15.38 -8.37
C ALA A 219 4.96 16.51 -8.20
N PRO A 220 6.09 16.47 -8.92
CA PRO A 220 7.03 17.58 -8.94
C PRO A 220 6.43 18.79 -9.70
N ALA A 221 6.60 19.99 -9.18
CA ALA A 221 6.03 21.22 -9.76
C ALA A 221 6.49 21.47 -11.21
N GLY A 222 7.71 21.10 -11.56
CA GLY A 222 8.27 21.22 -12.90
C GLY A 222 8.00 20.02 -13.82
N GLY A 223 7.23 19.03 -13.36
CA GLY A 223 7.07 17.76 -14.09
C GLY A 223 8.29 16.84 -13.96
N PHE A 224 8.28 15.75 -14.72
CA PHE A 224 9.38 14.77 -14.75
C PHE A 224 10.32 15.03 -15.93
N GLY A 225 11.62 14.84 -15.71
CA GLY A 225 12.63 14.92 -16.77
C GLY A 225 12.44 13.85 -17.84
N ARG A 226 12.03 12.64 -17.44
CA ARG A 226 11.67 11.53 -18.34
C ARG A 226 10.38 10.89 -17.90
N GLN A 227 9.59 10.43 -18.89
CA GLN A 227 8.38 9.66 -18.67
C GLN A 227 8.47 8.37 -19.49
N LEU A 228 8.27 7.23 -18.83
CA LEU A 228 8.46 5.91 -19.40
C LEU A 228 7.27 5.01 -19.06
N GLU A 229 6.96 4.11 -20.00
CA GLU A 229 6.02 3.03 -19.78
C GLU A 229 6.76 1.70 -19.78
N TRP A 230 6.50 0.86 -18.78
CA TRP A 230 6.99 -0.49 -18.77
C TRP A 230 6.11 -1.33 -19.69
N SER A 231 6.65 -1.72 -20.83
CA SER A 231 5.99 -2.60 -21.81
C SER A 231 6.65 -3.97 -21.79
N TRP A 232 5.86 -4.99 -21.54
CA TRP A 232 6.29 -6.40 -21.62
C TRP A 232 5.75 -7.12 -22.85
N TYR A 233 4.94 -6.40 -23.68
CA TYR A 233 4.34 -6.95 -24.89
C TYR A 233 5.22 -6.83 -26.14
N VAL A 234 6.31 -6.13 -26.07
CA VAL A 234 7.17 -5.86 -27.24
C VAL A 234 8.30 -6.87 -27.31
N GLY A 235 8.00 -8.08 -27.86
CA GLY A 235 9.00 -9.05 -28.26
C GLY A 235 9.93 -9.54 -27.14
N GLU A 236 11.14 -9.98 -27.54
CA GLU A 236 12.16 -10.49 -26.61
C GLU A 236 12.78 -9.42 -25.70
N ASP A 237 12.55 -8.13 -25.99
CA ASP A 237 13.10 -6.98 -25.26
C ASP A 237 12.04 -6.18 -24.50
N ALA A 238 11.53 -6.75 -23.40
CA ALA A 238 10.75 -5.97 -22.46
C ALA A 238 11.58 -4.76 -22.01
N SER A 239 11.14 -3.55 -22.35
CA SER A 239 11.91 -2.33 -22.17
C SER A 239 11.05 -1.18 -21.67
N PHE A 240 11.71 -0.16 -21.11
CA PHE A 240 11.09 1.11 -20.81
C PHE A 240 10.99 1.94 -22.09
N VAL A 241 9.79 2.19 -22.55
CA VAL A 241 9.51 2.96 -23.77
C VAL A 241 8.83 4.29 -23.44
N PRO A 242 8.98 5.33 -24.29
CA PRO A 242 8.16 6.53 -24.16
C PRO A 242 6.68 6.18 -24.23
N PRO A 243 5.81 6.81 -23.40
CA PRO A 243 4.38 6.56 -23.48
C PRO A 243 3.83 7.03 -24.85
N PRO A 244 2.80 6.33 -25.39
CA PRO A 244 2.30 6.61 -26.74
C PRO A 244 1.72 8.03 -26.96
N TRP A 245 1.41 8.77 -25.89
CA TRP A 245 0.98 10.18 -26.01
C TRP A 245 2.13 11.18 -26.02
N LEU A 246 3.39 10.76 -25.88
CA LEU A 246 4.58 11.59 -26.04
C LEU A 246 5.23 11.42 -27.43
N THR A 247 4.73 10.51 -28.24
CA THR A 247 5.09 10.32 -29.65
C THR A 247 4.03 10.92 -30.55
#